data_298b9430b6f97eb90a01be13e4304b4e
#
_entry.id   298b9430b6f97eb90a01be13e4304b4e
#
_cell.length_a   1.000
_cell.length_b   1.000
_cell.length_c   1.000
_cell.angle_alpha   90.00
_cell.angle_beta   90.00
_cell.angle_gamma   90.00
#
_symmetry.space_group_name_H-M   'P 1'
#
loop_
_entity.id
_entity.type
_entity.pdbx_description
1 polymer ?
#
loop_
_entity_poly.entity_id
_entity_poly.type
_entity_poly.pdbx_seq_one_letter_code
_entity_poly.pdbx_strand_id
1 'polypeptide(L)'
;MSERLKNRHVLLTGAGGGIGLAVAEACMAEGARCSVIDRATAAPDAVRALQQSHPDKLAYIAADVTDTQAIAHMLAEAQVAFGPVHTLFNNAAVFDLAPLLDSDEASFDRLFAVNVKGMFFVMQAVLRHMVEAGTQGASVINMASQAGRRGEALVSHYCATKAAVISYTQSAALAMAPHGIRVNGIAPGVVDTPMWDHVDSLFAKAEGLPPGEKKRRVGLEVPLGRMGLPSDIAGAAVFLASDEARYITAQTLNVDGGNVMS
;
A
#
# COMPACT_ATOMS: atom_id res chain seq x y z
N MET A 1 18.43 17.48 -7.56
CA MET A 1 17.39 16.51 -7.14
C MET A 1 17.93 15.86 -5.86
N SER A 2 17.11 15.75 -4.84
CA SER A 2 17.52 15.00 -3.65
C SER A 2 17.60 13.51 -4.00
N GLU A 3 18.52 12.76 -3.40
CA GLU A 3 18.69 11.33 -3.65
C GLU A 3 18.46 10.56 -2.34
N ARG A 4 17.31 10.84 -1.68
CA ARG A 4 16.97 10.28 -0.35
C ARG A 4 16.92 8.76 -0.32
N LEU A 5 16.69 8.12 -1.46
CA LEU A 5 16.58 6.66 -1.61
C LEU A 5 17.66 6.10 -2.56
N LYS A 6 18.78 6.83 -2.72
CA LYS A 6 19.90 6.40 -3.57
C LYS A 6 20.37 4.99 -3.20
N ASN A 7 20.50 4.14 -4.22
CA ASN A 7 20.91 2.74 -4.09
C ASN A 7 19.96 1.85 -3.27
N ARG A 8 18.76 2.32 -2.88
CA ARG A 8 17.78 1.49 -2.21
C ARG A 8 16.94 0.71 -3.21
N HIS A 9 16.64 -0.53 -2.87
CA HIS A 9 15.66 -1.35 -3.58
C HIS A 9 14.32 -1.30 -2.84
N VAL A 10 13.28 -0.82 -3.49
CA VAL A 10 11.91 -0.73 -2.98
C VAL A 10 11.05 -1.78 -3.66
N LEU A 11 10.43 -2.67 -2.89
CA LEU A 11 9.45 -3.64 -3.36
C LEU A 11 8.05 -3.10 -3.05
N LEU A 12 7.18 -3.02 -4.08
CA LEU A 12 5.85 -2.43 -3.95
C LEU A 12 4.78 -3.43 -4.41
N THR A 13 3.84 -3.81 -3.55
CA THR A 13 2.72 -4.70 -3.91
C THR A 13 1.48 -3.90 -4.32
N GLY A 14 0.67 -4.46 -5.26
CA GLY A 14 -0.50 -3.76 -5.79
C GLY A 14 -0.13 -2.44 -6.45
N ALA A 15 1.01 -2.41 -7.14
CA ALA A 15 1.59 -1.18 -7.68
C ALA A 15 1.46 -1.07 -9.20
N GLY A 16 0.59 -1.87 -9.81
CA GLY A 16 0.26 -1.76 -11.24
C GLY A 16 -0.46 -0.47 -11.62
N GLY A 17 -0.88 0.35 -10.64
CA GLY A 17 -1.56 1.62 -10.84
C GLY A 17 -1.80 2.37 -9.53
N GLY A 18 -2.55 3.48 -9.61
CA GLY A 18 -3.00 4.25 -8.45
C GLY A 18 -1.88 4.69 -7.52
N ILE A 19 -2.09 4.53 -6.21
CA ILE A 19 -1.13 4.94 -5.17
C ILE A 19 0.21 4.21 -5.34
N GLY A 20 0.18 2.88 -5.57
CA GLY A 20 1.39 2.09 -5.68
C GLY A 20 2.31 2.55 -6.80
N LEU A 21 1.77 2.84 -7.99
CA LEU A 21 2.55 3.34 -9.12
C LEU A 21 3.13 4.74 -8.84
N ALA A 22 2.33 5.65 -8.28
CA ALA A 22 2.81 6.99 -7.94
C ALA A 22 3.93 6.96 -6.88
N VAL A 23 3.86 6.01 -5.93
CA VAL A 23 4.95 5.78 -4.95
C VAL A 23 6.19 5.24 -5.65
N ALA A 24 6.06 4.31 -6.61
CA ALA A 24 7.20 3.81 -7.37
C ALA A 24 7.90 4.94 -8.15
N GLU A 25 7.13 5.78 -8.84
CA GLU A 25 7.65 6.96 -9.55
C GLU A 25 8.41 7.90 -8.61
N ALA A 26 7.82 8.23 -7.47
CA ALA A 26 8.45 9.11 -6.48
C ALA A 26 9.73 8.50 -5.89
N CYS A 27 9.73 7.20 -5.58
CA CYS A 27 10.92 6.50 -5.10
C CYS A 27 12.05 6.50 -6.15
N MET A 28 11.74 6.26 -7.42
CA MET A 28 12.73 6.30 -8.51
C MET A 28 13.28 7.72 -8.73
N ALA A 29 12.45 8.76 -8.59
CA ALA A 29 12.89 10.15 -8.64
C ALA A 29 13.89 10.49 -7.53
N GLU A 30 13.81 9.78 -6.39
CA GLU A 30 14.73 9.89 -5.26
C GLU A 30 15.92 8.89 -5.31
N GLY A 31 16.13 8.26 -6.46
CA GLY A 31 17.31 7.41 -6.70
C GLY A 31 17.13 5.92 -6.38
N ALA A 32 15.94 5.46 -6.05
CA ALA A 32 15.64 4.05 -5.80
C ALA A 32 15.55 3.23 -7.11
N ARG A 33 15.68 1.90 -6.96
CA ARG A 33 15.22 0.89 -7.92
C ARG A 33 13.96 0.25 -7.35
N CYS A 34 12.96 0.00 -8.20
CA CYS A 34 11.63 -0.44 -7.78
C CYS A 34 11.24 -1.77 -8.42
N SER A 35 10.88 -2.76 -7.60
CA SER A 35 10.16 -3.95 -8.04
C SER A 35 8.67 -3.74 -7.83
N VAL A 36 7.94 -3.57 -8.91
CA VAL A 36 6.49 -3.38 -8.95
C VAL A 36 5.81 -4.73 -9.07
N ILE A 37 5.02 -5.08 -8.07
CA ILE A 37 4.30 -6.35 -7.98
C ILE A 37 2.81 -6.10 -8.17
N ASP A 38 2.20 -6.86 -9.07
CA ASP A 38 0.74 -6.89 -9.24
C ASP A 38 0.28 -8.26 -9.70
N ARG A 39 -1.02 -8.56 -9.56
CA ARG A 39 -1.59 -9.87 -9.95
C ARG A 39 -1.73 -10.06 -11.48
N ALA A 40 -1.74 -8.97 -12.24
CA ALA A 40 -1.84 -9.05 -13.69
C ALA A 40 -0.63 -9.78 -14.27
N THR A 41 -0.85 -10.76 -15.16
CA THR A 41 0.25 -11.54 -15.77
C THR A 41 1.13 -10.71 -16.69
N ALA A 42 0.60 -9.63 -17.27
CA ALA A 42 1.34 -8.65 -18.05
C ALA A 42 1.33 -7.28 -17.35
N ALA A 43 2.45 -6.58 -17.42
CA ALA A 43 2.54 -5.23 -16.87
C ALA A 43 1.47 -4.31 -17.50
N PRO A 44 0.72 -3.55 -16.70
CA PRO A 44 -0.20 -2.53 -17.19
C PRO A 44 0.52 -1.49 -18.06
N ASP A 45 -0.22 -0.82 -18.97
CA ASP A 45 0.35 0.13 -19.92
C ASP A 45 1.16 1.24 -19.25
N ALA A 46 0.67 1.79 -18.15
CA ALA A 46 1.37 2.81 -17.38
C ALA A 46 2.71 2.31 -16.80
N VAL A 47 2.73 1.06 -16.29
CA VAL A 47 3.98 0.44 -15.80
C VAL A 47 4.94 0.18 -16.95
N ARG A 48 4.46 -0.31 -18.12
CA ARG A 48 5.30 -0.52 -19.31
C ARG A 48 5.93 0.78 -19.80
N ALA A 49 5.16 1.85 -19.85
CA ALA A 49 5.66 3.17 -20.23
C ALA A 49 6.76 3.66 -19.28
N LEU A 50 6.54 3.44 -17.96
CA LEU A 50 7.51 3.80 -16.94
C LEU A 50 8.79 2.94 -17.01
N GLN A 51 8.67 1.63 -17.30
CA GLN A 51 9.82 0.75 -17.53
C GLN A 51 10.64 1.17 -18.77
N GLN A 52 9.97 1.55 -19.86
CA GLN A 52 10.66 2.01 -21.07
C GLN A 52 11.45 3.29 -20.82
N SER A 53 10.94 4.21 -20.00
CA SER A 53 11.63 5.44 -19.63
C SER A 53 12.72 5.24 -18.56
N HIS A 54 12.65 4.16 -17.77
CA HIS A 54 13.58 3.85 -16.68
C HIS A 54 13.96 2.35 -16.65
N PRO A 55 14.59 1.81 -17.73
CA PRO A 55 14.80 0.37 -17.88
C PRO A 55 15.67 -0.24 -16.78
N ASP A 56 16.60 0.52 -16.21
CA ASP A 56 17.52 0.07 -15.16
C ASP A 56 16.99 0.29 -13.73
N LYS A 57 15.78 0.87 -13.59
CA LYS A 57 15.23 1.25 -12.28
C LYS A 57 13.92 0.58 -11.93
N LEU A 58 13.21 -0.03 -12.89
CA LEU A 58 11.91 -0.64 -12.63
C LEU A 58 11.81 -2.04 -13.22
N ALA A 59 11.49 -3.01 -12.37
CA ALA A 59 11.10 -4.37 -12.73
C ALA A 59 9.61 -4.58 -12.42
N TYR A 60 8.88 -5.27 -13.29
CA TYR A 60 7.52 -5.73 -13.03
C TYR A 60 7.53 -7.23 -12.80
N ILE A 61 6.88 -7.67 -11.74
CA ILE A 61 6.77 -9.09 -11.37
C ILE A 61 5.29 -9.40 -11.10
N ALA A 62 4.77 -10.40 -11.83
CA ALA A 62 3.39 -10.85 -11.64
C ALA A 62 3.30 -11.79 -10.44
N ALA A 63 2.52 -11.44 -9.42
CA ALA A 63 2.27 -12.31 -8.27
C ALA A 63 0.93 -12.00 -7.60
N ASP A 64 0.25 -13.05 -7.14
CA ASP A 64 -0.90 -12.93 -6.25
C ASP A 64 -0.41 -13.04 -4.79
N VAL A 65 -0.64 -11.99 -4.01
CA VAL A 65 -0.24 -11.93 -2.60
C VAL A 65 -0.99 -12.91 -1.70
N THR A 66 -2.06 -13.53 -2.19
CA THR A 66 -2.80 -14.57 -1.45
C THR A 66 -2.16 -15.95 -1.55
N ASP A 67 -1.23 -16.14 -2.49
CA ASP A 67 -0.48 -17.37 -2.69
C ASP A 67 0.93 -17.25 -2.06
N THR A 68 1.16 -18.03 -1.00
CA THR A 68 2.44 -18.02 -0.27
C THR A 68 3.62 -18.56 -1.11
N GLN A 69 3.38 -19.40 -2.11
CA GLN A 69 4.44 -19.84 -3.03
C GLN A 69 4.78 -18.72 -4.02
N ALA A 70 3.77 -18.00 -4.54
CA ALA A 70 4.00 -16.85 -5.40
C ALA A 70 4.77 -15.74 -4.66
N ILE A 71 4.54 -15.54 -3.36
CA ILE A 71 5.31 -14.58 -2.54
C ILE A 71 6.81 -14.94 -2.51
N ALA A 72 7.16 -16.21 -2.34
CA ALA A 72 8.55 -16.64 -2.34
C ALA A 72 9.23 -16.43 -3.70
N HIS A 73 8.55 -16.75 -4.81
CA HIS A 73 9.05 -16.51 -6.16
C HIS A 73 9.22 -15.02 -6.46
N MET A 74 8.22 -14.21 -6.15
CA MET A 74 8.25 -12.75 -6.31
C MET A 74 9.47 -12.14 -5.61
N LEU A 75 9.74 -12.55 -4.38
CA LEU A 75 10.89 -12.03 -3.62
C LEU A 75 12.22 -12.45 -4.25
N ALA A 76 12.33 -13.70 -4.72
CA ALA A 76 13.52 -14.18 -5.42
C ALA A 76 13.77 -13.41 -6.73
N GLU A 77 12.75 -13.22 -7.55
CA GLU A 77 12.84 -12.44 -8.80
C GLU A 77 13.23 -10.98 -8.52
N ALA A 78 12.65 -10.35 -7.48
CA ALA A 78 13.00 -8.99 -7.09
C ALA A 78 14.48 -8.88 -6.69
N GLN A 79 15.00 -9.86 -5.95
CA GLN A 79 16.41 -9.91 -5.57
C GLN A 79 17.35 -10.11 -6.78
N VAL A 80 16.95 -10.92 -7.75
CA VAL A 80 17.70 -11.09 -9.00
C VAL A 80 17.76 -9.76 -9.77
N ALA A 81 16.65 -9.02 -9.81
CA ALA A 81 16.60 -7.75 -10.51
C ALA A 81 17.47 -6.66 -9.88
N PHE A 82 17.43 -6.48 -8.56
CA PHE A 82 18.01 -5.30 -7.91
C PHE A 82 18.75 -5.56 -6.60
N GLY A 83 18.99 -6.82 -6.27
CA GLY A 83 19.67 -7.20 -5.02
C GLY A 83 18.74 -7.10 -3.79
N PRO A 84 19.32 -7.00 -2.57
CA PRO A 84 18.54 -7.02 -1.34
C PRO A 84 17.45 -5.94 -1.28
N VAL A 85 16.26 -6.30 -0.76
CA VAL A 85 15.17 -5.37 -0.56
C VAL A 85 15.43 -4.49 0.67
N HIS A 86 15.43 -3.18 0.49
CA HIS A 86 15.61 -2.20 1.57
C HIS A 86 14.28 -1.67 2.11
N THR A 87 13.28 -1.56 1.25
CA THR A 87 11.97 -1.05 1.64
C THR A 87 10.86 -1.91 1.05
N LEU A 88 9.89 -2.30 1.87
CA LEU A 88 8.62 -2.85 1.43
C LEU A 88 7.54 -1.76 1.51
N PHE A 89 6.88 -1.48 0.40
CA PHE A 89 5.63 -0.74 0.36
C PHE A 89 4.48 -1.73 0.12
N ASN A 90 3.83 -2.15 1.19
CA ASN A 90 2.84 -3.23 1.23
C ASN A 90 1.45 -2.66 0.99
N ASN A 91 1.06 -2.52 -0.28
CA ASN A 91 -0.10 -1.73 -0.69
C ASN A 91 -1.24 -2.57 -1.31
N ALA A 92 -0.98 -3.80 -1.74
CA ALA A 92 -2.01 -4.63 -2.35
C ALA A 92 -3.26 -4.74 -1.45
N ALA A 93 -4.42 -4.37 -1.98
CA ALA A 93 -5.68 -4.42 -1.27
C ALA A 93 -6.86 -4.51 -2.24
N VAL A 94 -7.98 -5.02 -1.74
CA VAL A 94 -9.28 -5.00 -2.41
C VAL A 94 -10.31 -4.32 -1.52
N PHE A 95 -11.37 -3.82 -2.14
CA PHE A 95 -12.48 -3.15 -1.49
C PHE A 95 -13.79 -3.83 -1.83
N ASP A 96 -14.72 -3.83 -0.89
CA ASP A 96 -16.11 -4.21 -1.08
C ASP A 96 -16.99 -3.52 -0.05
N LEU A 97 -18.29 -3.47 -0.29
CA LEU A 97 -19.27 -2.96 0.66
C LEU A 97 -20.58 -3.76 0.60
N ALA A 98 -21.21 -3.89 1.75
CA ALA A 98 -22.56 -4.40 1.91
C ALA A 98 -23.17 -3.87 3.21
N PRO A 99 -24.50 -3.80 3.33
CA PRO A 99 -25.14 -3.65 4.64
C PRO A 99 -24.67 -4.76 5.58
N LEU A 100 -24.52 -4.47 6.87
CA LEU A 100 -23.98 -5.43 7.84
C LEU A 100 -24.76 -6.76 7.85
N LEU A 101 -26.08 -6.71 7.72
CA LEU A 101 -26.94 -7.89 7.76
C LEU A 101 -26.95 -8.70 6.46
N ASP A 102 -26.44 -8.12 5.37
CA ASP A 102 -26.39 -8.74 4.03
C ASP A 102 -24.96 -9.08 3.61
N SER A 103 -23.97 -8.84 4.48
CA SER A 103 -22.56 -9.19 4.23
C SER A 103 -22.39 -10.71 4.18
N ASP A 104 -21.76 -11.21 3.12
CA ASP A 104 -21.57 -12.62 2.89
C ASP A 104 -20.14 -13.12 3.21
N GLU A 105 -20.02 -14.44 3.38
CA GLU A 105 -18.76 -15.11 3.67
C GLU A 105 -17.72 -14.93 2.54
N ALA A 106 -18.16 -14.91 1.29
CA ALA A 106 -17.27 -14.77 0.14
C ALA A 106 -16.58 -13.39 0.11
N SER A 107 -17.31 -12.33 0.45
CA SER A 107 -16.74 -10.99 0.61
C SER A 107 -15.78 -10.91 1.80
N PHE A 108 -16.17 -11.49 2.94
CA PHE A 108 -15.30 -11.60 4.11
C PHE A 108 -13.98 -12.29 3.76
N ASP A 109 -14.05 -13.51 3.21
CA ASP A 109 -12.88 -14.33 2.88
C ASP A 109 -11.95 -13.60 1.88
N ARG A 110 -12.50 -13.01 0.83
CA ARG A 110 -11.74 -12.26 -0.17
C ARG A 110 -11.01 -11.05 0.45
N LEU A 111 -11.70 -10.26 1.27
CA LEU A 111 -11.12 -9.08 1.90
C LEU A 111 -10.01 -9.47 2.89
N PHE A 112 -10.26 -10.48 3.73
CA PHE A 112 -9.26 -10.94 4.69
C PHE A 112 -8.10 -11.67 4.02
N ALA A 113 -8.34 -12.45 2.96
CA ALA A 113 -7.28 -13.12 2.21
C ALA A 113 -6.28 -12.12 1.62
N VAL A 114 -6.75 -11.05 0.98
CA VAL A 114 -5.86 -10.06 0.35
C VAL A 114 -5.33 -9.06 1.39
N ASN A 115 -6.23 -8.38 2.09
CA ASN A 115 -5.88 -7.21 2.90
C ASN A 115 -5.17 -7.55 4.21
N VAL A 116 -5.37 -8.77 4.74
CA VAL A 116 -4.80 -9.21 6.01
C VAL A 116 -3.79 -10.34 5.80
N LYS A 117 -4.23 -11.50 5.31
CA LYS A 117 -3.36 -12.67 5.14
C LYS A 117 -2.23 -12.39 4.15
N GLY A 118 -2.56 -11.89 2.96
CA GLY A 118 -1.58 -11.56 1.92
C GLY A 118 -0.59 -10.49 2.40
N MET A 119 -1.09 -9.40 2.96
CA MET A 119 -0.28 -8.35 3.55
C MET A 119 0.70 -8.90 4.60
N PHE A 120 0.22 -9.74 5.52
CA PHE A 120 1.04 -10.31 6.60
C PHE A 120 2.15 -11.22 6.06
N PHE A 121 1.84 -12.14 5.14
CA PHE A 121 2.84 -13.08 4.62
C PHE A 121 3.85 -12.43 3.69
N VAL A 122 3.47 -11.41 2.92
CA VAL A 122 4.44 -10.57 2.19
C VAL A 122 5.37 -9.87 3.16
N MET A 123 4.82 -9.21 4.19
CA MET A 123 5.62 -8.54 5.22
C MET A 123 6.57 -9.53 5.91
N GLN A 124 6.09 -10.70 6.31
CA GLN A 124 6.90 -11.73 6.98
C GLN A 124 8.06 -12.21 6.10
N ALA A 125 7.80 -12.52 4.81
CA ALA A 125 8.82 -12.99 3.88
C ALA A 125 9.91 -11.93 3.66
N VAL A 126 9.50 -10.68 3.45
CA VAL A 126 10.44 -9.56 3.26
C VAL A 126 11.23 -9.26 4.53
N LEU A 127 10.59 -9.25 5.70
CA LEU A 127 11.28 -9.05 6.98
C LEU A 127 12.32 -10.14 7.26
N ARG A 128 11.97 -11.41 7.00
CA ARG A 128 12.94 -12.53 7.11
C ARG A 128 14.16 -12.30 6.23
N HIS A 129 13.91 -11.95 4.95
CA HIS A 129 14.99 -11.62 4.03
C HIS A 129 15.85 -10.45 4.52
N MET A 130 15.24 -9.35 5.01
CA MET A 130 15.97 -8.20 5.54
C MET A 130 16.87 -8.57 6.73
N VAL A 131 16.39 -9.42 7.63
CA VAL A 131 17.16 -9.92 8.78
C VAL A 131 18.30 -10.81 8.31
N GLU A 132 18.04 -11.78 7.44
CA GLU A 132 19.06 -12.73 6.91
C GLU A 132 20.15 -12.01 6.10
N ALA A 133 19.78 -10.98 5.32
CA ALA A 133 20.72 -10.18 4.55
C ALA A 133 21.46 -9.10 5.37
N GLY A 134 21.05 -8.87 6.62
CA GLY A 134 21.61 -7.79 7.44
C GLY A 134 21.38 -6.39 6.84
N THR A 135 20.22 -6.17 6.20
CA THR A 135 19.93 -4.96 5.43
C THR A 135 19.88 -3.73 6.32
N GLN A 136 20.83 -2.82 6.13
CA GLN A 136 20.89 -1.58 6.92
C GLN A 136 19.87 -0.54 6.46
N GLY A 137 19.28 0.20 7.41
CA GLY A 137 18.27 1.24 7.12
C GLY A 137 16.96 0.69 6.55
N ALA A 138 16.70 -0.61 6.76
CA ALA A 138 15.50 -1.27 6.24
C ALA A 138 14.20 -0.70 6.82
N SER A 139 13.16 -0.66 5.99
CA SER A 139 11.84 -0.16 6.38
C SER A 139 10.70 -0.93 5.72
N VAL A 140 9.60 -1.06 6.44
CA VAL A 140 8.32 -1.56 5.93
C VAL A 140 7.27 -0.47 6.11
N ILE A 141 6.44 -0.27 5.08
CA ILE A 141 5.33 0.67 5.06
C ILE A 141 4.07 -0.09 4.66
N ASN A 142 3.16 -0.30 5.60
CA ASN A 142 1.90 -0.98 5.35
C ASN A 142 0.79 0.03 5.03
N MET A 143 0.03 -0.22 3.97
CA MET A 143 -1.10 0.62 3.59
C MET A 143 -2.35 0.26 4.39
N ALA A 144 -2.59 1.05 5.46
CA ALA A 144 -3.82 1.05 6.21
C ALA A 144 -4.92 1.85 5.45
N SER A 145 -5.75 2.56 6.17
CA SER A 145 -6.78 3.49 5.69
C SER A 145 -7.31 4.28 6.89
N GLN A 146 -7.90 5.43 6.65
CA GLN A 146 -8.77 6.09 7.64
C GLN A 146 -9.87 5.15 8.17
N ALA A 147 -10.36 4.22 7.32
CA ALA A 147 -11.33 3.20 7.67
C ALA A 147 -10.82 2.21 8.73
N GLY A 148 -9.51 2.11 8.94
CA GLY A 148 -8.92 1.35 10.05
C GLY A 148 -8.94 2.09 11.40
N ARG A 149 -9.28 3.39 11.39
CA ARG A 149 -9.36 4.24 12.58
C ARG A 149 -10.79 4.41 13.09
N ARG A 150 -11.76 4.25 12.21
CA ARG A 150 -13.19 4.38 12.52
C ARG A 150 -14.01 3.34 11.76
N GLY A 151 -15.20 2.99 12.29
CA GLY A 151 -16.18 2.17 11.58
C GLY A 151 -16.96 3.01 10.57
N GLU A 152 -17.40 2.36 9.49
CA GLU A 152 -18.30 2.93 8.49
C GLU A 152 -19.41 1.91 8.16
N ALA A 153 -20.67 2.36 8.07
CA ALA A 153 -21.85 1.49 8.11
C ALA A 153 -21.90 0.40 7.01
N LEU A 154 -21.42 0.69 5.80
CA LEU A 154 -21.49 -0.24 4.67
C LEU A 154 -20.18 -1.01 4.42
N VAL A 155 -19.13 -0.75 5.18
CA VAL A 155 -17.78 -1.27 4.87
C VAL A 155 -17.13 -1.97 6.07
N SER A 156 -17.93 -2.67 6.87
CA SER A 156 -17.49 -3.29 8.14
C SER A 156 -16.28 -4.20 7.98
N HIS A 157 -16.27 -5.10 6.99
CA HIS A 157 -15.14 -6.01 6.74
C HIS A 157 -13.88 -5.26 6.30
N TYR A 158 -14.03 -4.26 5.42
CA TYR A 158 -12.90 -3.45 4.99
C TYR A 158 -12.30 -2.67 6.17
N CYS A 159 -13.14 -2.03 7.01
CA CYS A 159 -12.69 -1.35 8.23
C CYS A 159 -11.92 -2.31 9.15
N ALA A 160 -12.45 -3.51 9.40
CA ALA A 160 -11.82 -4.53 10.21
C ALA A 160 -10.45 -4.96 9.64
N THR A 161 -10.35 -5.18 8.30
CA THR A 161 -9.08 -5.51 7.67
C THR A 161 -8.05 -4.40 7.84
N LYS A 162 -8.44 -3.13 7.71
CA LYS A 162 -7.52 -1.99 7.83
C LYS A 162 -7.14 -1.70 9.29
N ALA A 163 -8.01 -1.99 10.26
CA ALA A 163 -7.65 -2.01 11.68
C ALA A 163 -6.62 -3.11 12.00
N ALA A 164 -6.78 -4.31 11.42
CA ALA A 164 -5.80 -5.38 11.54
C ALA A 164 -4.43 -4.98 10.99
N VAL A 165 -4.36 -4.26 9.85
CA VAL A 165 -3.10 -3.73 9.29
C VAL A 165 -2.40 -2.80 10.29
N ILE A 166 -3.14 -1.91 10.97
CA ILE A 166 -2.58 -1.02 11.99
C ILE A 166 -1.99 -1.83 13.14
N SER A 167 -2.73 -2.82 13.65
CA SER A 167 -2.28 -3.69 14.74
C SER A 167 -1.02 -4.49 14.36
N TYR A 168 -0.99 -5.11 13.17
CA TYR A 168 0.19 -5.83 12.68
C TYR A 168 1.40 -4.91 12.47
N THR A 169 1.20 -3.67 12.03
CA THR A 169 2.26 -2.68 11.90
C THR A 169 2.95 -2.42 13.24
N GLN A 170 2.17 -2.24 14.31
CA GLN A 170 2.70 -2.02 15.66
C GLN A 170 3.46 -3.26 16.19
N SER A 171 2.85 -4.43 16.06
CA SER A 171 3.43 -5.69 16.53
C SER A 171 4.74 -6.01 15.79
N ALA A 172 4.75 -5.85 14.46
CA ALA A 172 5.94 -6.08 13.64
C ALA A 172 7.05 -5.06 13.96
N ALA A 173 6.70 -3.80 14.21
CA ALA A 173 7.65 -2.76 14.60
C ALA A 173 8.41 -3.12 15.88
N LEU A 174 7.68 -3.57 16.91
CA LEU A 174 8.28 -4.00 18.18
C LEU A 174 9.17 -5.24 18.00
N ALA A 175 8.71 -6.23 17.22
CA ALA A 175 9.46 -7.45 16.96
C ALA A 175 10.76 -7.19 16.15
N MET A 176 10.74 -6.21 15.24
CA MET A 176 11.84 -5.92 14.32
C MET A 176 12.81 -4.83 14.83
N ALA A 177 12.46 -4.11 15.88
CA ALA A 177 13.32 -3.09 16.48
C ALA A 177 14.73 -3.60 16.87
N PRO A 178 14.91 -4.82 17.44
CA PRO A 178 16.24 -5.36 17.72
C PRO A 178 17.11 -5.57 16.48
N HIS A 179 16.51 -5.66 15.29
CA HIS A 179 17.19 -5.78 14.00
C HIS A 179 17.44 -4.44 13.31
N GLY A 180 17.04 -3.32 13.93
CA GLY A 180 17.15 -1.99 13.33
C GLY A 180 16.19 -1.75 12.16
N ILE A 181 15.17 -2.60 11.97
CA ILE A 181 14.18 -2.49 10.91
C ILE A 181 12.98 -1.70 11.41
N ARG A 182 12.60 -0.66 10.70
CA ARG A 182 11.43 0.16 11.04
C ARG A 182 10.18 -0.37 10.34
N VAL A 183 9.07 -0.43 11.03
CA VAL A 183 7.77 -0.79 10.44
C VAL A 183 6.76 0.29 10.79
N ASN A 184 6.21 0.93 9.75
CA ASN A 184 5.22 1.99 9.88
C ASN A 184 4.03 1.74 8.94
N GLY A 185 2.98 2.51 9.12
CA GLY A 185 1.81 2.51 8.26
C GLY A 185 1.54 3.89 7.68
N ILE A 186 0.79 3.92 6.59
CA ILE A 186 0.11 5.11 6.09
C ILE A 186 -1.38 4.80 6.10
N ALA A 187 -2.20 5.73 6.61
CA ALA A 187 -3.65 5.68 6.58
C ALA A 187 -4.17 6.79 5.65
N PRO A 188 -4.34 6.50 4.35
CA PRO A 188 -4.94 7.46 3.43
C PRO A 188 -6.40 7.76 3.79
N GLY A 189 -6.82 8.98 3.47
CA GLY A 189 -8.23 9.32 3.34
C GLY A 189 -8.82 8.84 2.01
N VAL A 190 -9.71 9.65 1.46
CA VAL A 190 -10.27 9.43 0.12
C VAL A 190 -9.29 9.91 -0.94
N VAL A 191 -8.75 8.99 -1.74
CA VAL A 191 -7.72 9.29 -2.76
C VAL A 191 -8.27 8.96 -4.14
N ASP A 192 -8.19 9.89 -5.08
CA ASP A 192 -8.67 9.72 -6.45
C ASP A 192 -7.79 8.72 -7.22
N THR A 193 -8.31 7.51 -7.40
CA THR A 193 -7.64 6.37 -8.02
C THR A 193 -8.66 5.54 -8.81
N PRO A 194 -8.24 4.65 -9.72
CA PRO A 194 -9.16 3.71 -10.36
C PRO A 194 -9.97 2.84 -9.38
N MET A 195 -9.44 2.57 -8.19
CA MET A 195 -10.21 1.91 -7.13
C MET A 195 -11.43 2.76 -6.71
N TRP A 196 -11.29 4.08 -6.64
CA TRP A 196 -12.39 4.98 -6.26
C TRP A 196 -13.49 5.05 -7.30
N ASP A 197 -13.21 4.80 -8.59
CA ASP A 197 -14.26 4.70 -9.60
C ASP A 197 -15.14 3.46 -9.34
N HIS A 198 -14.53 2.35 -8.91
CA HIS A 198 -15.26 1.17 -8.46
C HIS A 198 -16.02 1.44 -7.14
N VAL A 199 -15.39 2.06 -6.16
CA VAL A 199 -16.01 2.44 -4.88
C VAL A 199 -17.23 3.34 -5.12
N ASP A 200 -17.10 4.38 -5.96
CA ASP A 200 -18.21 5.25 -6.31
C ASP A 200 -19.39 4.47 -6.91
N SER A 201 -19.13 3.54 -7.82
CA SER A 201 -20.17 2.72 -8.44
C SER A 201 -20.93 1.85 -7.42
N LEU A 202 -20.23 1.30 -6.44
CA LEU A 202 -20.83 0.50 -5.37
C LEU A 202 -21.71 1.37 -4.44
N PHE A 203 -21.19 2.52 -4.00
CA PHE A 203 -21.96 3.45 -3.17
C PHE A 203 -23.14 4.08 -3.93
N ALA A 204 -22.95 4.44 -5.21
CA ALA A 204 -24.03 4.96 -6.03
C ALA A 204 -25.20 3.97 -6.10
N LYS A 205 -24.89 2.67 -6.27
CA LYS A 205 -25.92 1.60 -6.25
C LYS A 205 -26.57 1.46 -4.87
N ALA A 206 -25.79 1.46 -3.79
CA ALA A 206 -26.30 1.27 -2.42
C ALA A 206 -27.12 2.45 -1.91
N GLU A 207 -26.75 3.68 -2.28
CA GLU A 207 -27.37 4.91 -1.81
C GLU A 207 -28.36 5.54 -2.83
N GLY A 208 -28.52 4.93 -4.03
CA GLY A 208 -29.41 5.46 -5.09
C GLY A 208 -28.91 6.77 -5.69
N LEU A 209 -27.59 6.97 -5.79
CA LEU A 209 -26.98 8.19 -6.30
C LEU A 209 -26.60 8.06 -7.78
N PRO A 210 -26.55 9.18 -8.53
CA PRO A 210 -25.94 9.19 -9.86
C PRO A 210 -24.45 8.81 -9.80
N PRO A 211 -23.89 8.18 -10.86
CA PRO A 211 -22.44 7.91 -10.95
C PRO A 211 -21.60 9.19 -10.77
N GLY A 212 -20.51 9.11 -10.01
CA GLY A 212 -19.63 10.23 -9.69
C GLY A 212 -20.08 11.12 -8.52
N GLU A 213 -21.35 11.02 -8.11
CA GLU A 213 -21.89 11.90 -7.07
C GLU A 213 -21.30 11.57 -5.68
N LYS A 214 -21.12 10.29 -5.36
CA LYS A 214 -20.47 9.91 -4.10
C LYS A 214 -19.03 10.43 -4.05
N LYS A 215 -18.28 10.22 -5.10
CA LYS A 215 -16.90 10.71 -5.25
C LYS A 215 -16.82 12.23 -5.05
N ARG A 216 -17.73 12.98 -5.68
CA ARG A 216 -17.84 14.43 -5.52
C ARG A 216 -18.13 14.84 -4.06
N ARG A 217 -19.13 14.21 -3.42
CA ARG A 217 -19.53 14.53 -2.04
C ARG A 217 -18.41 14.29 -1.04
N VAL A 218 -17.82 13.09 -1.06
CA VAL A 218 -16.75 12.76 -0.11
C VAL A 218 -15.52 13.66 -0.28
N GLY A 219 -15.23 14.12 -1.49
CA GLY A 219 -14.16 15.08 -1.72
C GLY A 219 -14.42 16.44 -1.07
N LEU A 220 -15.68 16.92 -1.12
CA LEU A 220 -16.07 18.19 -0.49
C LEU A 220 -16.13 18.11 1.05
N GLU A 221 -16.37 16.93 1.61
CA GLU A 221 -16.40 16.70 3.05
C GLU A 221 -15.00 16.67 3.70
N VAL A 222 -13.95 16.45 2.90
CA VAL A 222 -12.57 16.51 3.40
C VAL A 222 -12.26 17.95 3.86
N PRO A 223 -11.67 18.18 5.04
CA PRO A 223 -11.34 19.54 5.51
C PRO A 223 -10.50 20.38 4.54
N LEU A 224 -9.57 19.75 3.78
CA LEU A 224 -8.84 20.43 2.71
C LEU A 224 -9.66 20.66 1.43
N GLY A 225 -10.96 20.31 1.40
CA GLY A 225 -11.91 20.62 0.33
C GLY A 225 -11.73 19.80 -0.96
N ARG A 226 -10.93 18.74 -0.96
CA ARG A 226 -10.68 17.88 -2.12
C ARG A 226 -10.35 16.45 -1.75
N MET A 227 -10.55 15.53 -2.66
CA MET A 227 -9.90 14.23 -2.56
C MET A 227 -8.38 14.37 -2.63
N GLY A 228 -7.66 13.47 -1.97
CA GLY A 228 -6.23 13.30 -2.16
C GLY A 228 -5.92 12.79 -3.57
N LEU A 229 -4.71 13.06 -4.03
CA LEU A 229 -4.13 12.47 -5.22
C LEU A 229 -3.13 11.36 -4.82
N PRO A 230 -2.83 10.38 -5.67
CA PRO A 230 -1.77 9.42 -5.41
C PRO A 230 -0.43 10.06 -5.02
N SER A 231 -0.10 11.22 -5.59
CA SER A 231 1.08 12.01 -5.26
C SER A 231 1.09 12.57 -3.83
N ASP A 232 -0.08 12.82 -3.23
CA ASP A 232 -0.16 13.26 -1.82
C ASP A 232 0.31 12.15 -0.87
N ILE A 233 0.14 10.88 -1.26
CA ILE A 233 0.60 9.72 -0.48
C ILE A 233 2.09 9.44 -0.73
N ALA A 234 2.57 9.66 -1.95
CA ALA A 234 3.93 9.32 -2.36
C ALA A 234 5.00 10.04 -1.53
N GLY A 235 4.77 11.31 -1.19
CA GLY A 235 5.69 12.07 -0.32
C GLY A 235 5.88 11.45 1.07
N ALA A 236 4.79 10.99 1.69
CA ALA A 236 4.84 10.31 2.98
C ALA A 236 5.55 8.95 2.88
N ALA A 237 5.33 8.20 1.79
CA ALA A 237 6.00 6.92 1.55
C ALA A 237 7.52 7.09 1.39
N VAL A 238 7.96 8.06 0.60
CA VAL A 238 9.38 8.38 0.44
C VAL A 238 10.01 8.82 1.77
N PHE A 239 9.34 9.67 2.54
CA PHE A 239 9.80 10.09 3.86
C PHE A 239 9.99 8.88 4.80
N LEU A 240 8.98 8.03 4.93
CA LEU A 240 9.05 6.84 5.79
C LEU A 240 10.08 5.80 5.30
N ALA A 241 10.35 5.73 3.99
CA ALA A 241 11.40 4.88 3.41
C ALA A 241 12.80 5.42 3.64
N SER A 242 12.96 6.73 3.85
CA SER A 242 14.26 7.40 3.96
C SER A 242 14.83 7.41 5.38
N ASP A 243 16.09 7.86 5.51
CA ASP A 243 16.77 8.04 6.80
C ASP A 243 16.22 9.24 7.59
N GLU A 244 15.42 10.11 6.97
CA GLU A 244 14.71 11.18 7.67
C GLU A 244 13.76 10.64 8.75
N ALA A 245 13.20 9.42 8.51
CA ALA A 245 12.33 8.71 9.44
C ALA A 245 13.08 7.71 10.35
N ARG A 246 14.40 7.82 10.51
CA ARG A 246 15.22 6.82 11.25
C ARG A 246 14.82 6.60 12.71
N TYR A 247 14.12 7.53 13.32
CA TYR A 247 13.62 7.43 14.70
C TYR A 247 12.09 7.26 14.77
N ILE A 248 11.46 6.83 13.65
CA ILE A 248 10.01 6.63 13.55
C ILE A 248 9.74 5.15 13.25
N THR A 249 9.08 4.47 14.18
CA THR A 249 8.57 3.09 14.02
C THR A 249 7.27 2.91 14.81
N ALA A 250 6.47 1.91 14.48
CA ALA A 250 5.16 1.62 15.06
C ALA A 250 4.09 2.72 14.85
N GLN A 251 4.35 3.70 13.99
CA GLN A 251 3.40 4.75 13.69
C GLN A 251 2.57 4.42 12.46
N THR A 252 1.32 4.89 12.44
CA THR A 252 0.48 4.91 11.24
C THR A 252 0.12 6.36 10.97
N LEU A 253 0.74 6.93 9.93
CA LEU A 253 0.59 8.32 9.55
C LEU A 253 -0.71 8.53 8.77
N ASN A 254 -1.59 9.40 9.23
CA ASN A 254 -2.75 9.82 8.46
C ASN A 254 -2.31 10.77 7.32
N VAL A 255 -2.74 10.47 6.10
CA VAL A 255 -2.59 11.32 4.91
C VAL A 255 -3.98 11.44 4.28
N ASP A 256 -4.83 12.24 4.87
CA ASP A 256 -6.27 12.22 4.68
C ASP A 256 -6.93 13.59 4.57
N GLY A 257 -6.12 14.64 4.48
CA GLY A 257 -6.62 16.01 4.38
C GLY A 257 -7.33 16.51 5.64
N GLY A 258 -7.10 15.87 6.80
CA GLY A 258 -7.72 16.18 8.08
C GLY A 258 -9.05 15.45 8.34
N ASN A 259 -9.35 14.41 7.55
CA ASN A 259 -10.65 13.73 7.61
C ASN A 259 -10.83 12.87 8.88
N VAL A 260 -9.75 12.38 9.46
CA VAL A 260 -9.76 11.62 10.72
C VAL A 260 -8.68 12.16 11.66
N MET A 261 -9.12 12.55 12.85
CA MET A 261 -8.22 12.88 13.95
C MET A 261 -7.99 11.63 14.80
N SER A 262 -6.75 11.20 14.96
CA SER A 262 -6.38 10.03 15.76
C SER A 262 -5.16 10.32 16.60
#